data_d3975110009906e52ca6e21189187f37
#
_entry.id   d3975110009906e52ca6e21189187f37
#
_cell.length_a   1.000
_cell.length_b   1.000
_cell.length_c   1.000
_cell.angle_alpha   90.00
_cell.angle_beta   90.00
_cell.angle_gamma   90.00
#
_symmetry.space_group_name_H-M   'P 1'
#
loop_
_entity.id
_entity.type
_entity.pdbx_description
1 polymer ?
#
loop_
_entity_poly.entity_id
_entity_poly.type
_entity_poly.pdbx_seq_one_letter_code
_entity_poly.pdbx_strand_id
1 'polypeptide(L)'
;MIYASDLDQTLIYSVRSMGMDIDLSVMQPAETYKERIISYISIATLQQLQQVAEQITFVPVTTRTLDQYARIHIFQNKVIPQYAITSNGSNILVNGIVDEEWHKQILADVYTKSAPAAEALALFHTVSDPSWIVTEHFWESTFYSIVVDRELMPLDTVLALQPQLEALGWGMSVQGRKVYLVPFPVSKNRAIAEVKQRVGASKVIASGDSILDRGLLDVADYSIAPAHGELYRESIAEPGLRHYSFTSTSGILAADEILQYVVATLDQEGKVSYES
;
A
#
# COMPACT_ATOMS: atom_id res chain seq x y z
N MET A 1 5.55 19.04 3.97
CA MET A 1 4.75 17.85 4.30
C MET A 1 4.77 16.85 3.14
N ILE A 2 4.48 15.59 3.43
CA ILE A 2 4.25 14.53 2.45
C ILE A 2 2.83 13.99 2.62
N TYR A 3 2.16 13.66 1.52
CA TYR A 3 1.02 12.76 1.51
C TYR A 3 1.45 11.43 0.92
N ALA A 4 1.49 10.38 1.73
CA ALA A 4 1.87 9.02 1.37
C ALA A 4 0.63 8.12 1.35
N SER A 5 0.29 7.54 0.20
CA SER A 5 -0.92 6.74 0.08
C SER A 5 -0.65 5.39 -0.55
N ASP A 6 -1.21 4.33 0.06
CA ASP A 6 -1.46 3.11 -0.67
C ASP A 6 -2.41 3.37 -1.85
N LEU A 7 -2.48 2.43 -2.78
CA LEU A 7 -3.22 2.59 -4.03
C LEU A 7 -4.45 1.72 -4.10
N ASP A 8 -4.28 0.40 -4.05
CA ASP A 8 -5.37 -0.55 -4.26
C ASP A 8 -6.35 -0.51 -3.08
N GLN A 9 -7.64 -0.28 -3.36
CA GLN A 9 -8.68 -0.11 -2.34
C GLN A 9 -8.46 1.08 -1.38
N THR A 10 -7.56 1.99 -1.73
CA THR A 10 -7.33 3.25 -1.01
C THR A 10 -7.63 4.44 -1.91
N LEU A 11 -6.96 4.55 -3.07
CA LEU A 11 -7.18 5.60 -4.08
C LEU A 11 -7.75 5.07 -5.38
N ILE A 12 -7.39 3.84 -5.79
CA ILE A 12 -7.83 3.21 -7.02
C ILE A 12 -8.54 1.89 -6.73
N TYR A 13 -9.56 1.59 -7.52
CA TYR A 13 -10.45 0.46 -7.28
C TYR A 13 -10.73 -0.33 -8.54
N SER A 14 -10.69 -1.66 -8.44
CA SER A 14 -11.26 -2.53 -9.47
C SER A 14 -12.79 -2.48 -9.43
N VAL A 15 -13.46 -2.88 -10.50
CA VAL A 15 -14.94 -2.98 -10.51
C VAL A 15 -15.47 -3.82 -9.34
N ARG A 16 -14.74 -4.84 -8.92
CA ARG A 16 -15.15 -5.72 -7.81
C ARG A 16 -15.01 -5.09 -6.43
N SER A 17 -14.10 -4.12 -6.27
CA SER A 17 -13.79 -3.49 -4.99
C SER A 17 -14.38 -2.09 -4.83
N MET A 18 -14.91 -1.48 -5.91
CA MET A 18 -15.39 -0.09 -5.88
C MET A 18 -16.73 0.09 -5.13
N GLY A 19 -17.44 -0.96 -4.83
CA GLY A 19 -18.78 -0.91 -4.22
C GLY A 19 -19.91 -1.22 -5.21
N MET A 20 -21.14 -1.27 -4.70
CA MET A 20 -22.35 -1.50 -5.52
C MET A 20 -22.93 -0.17 -6.02
N ASP A 21 -23.64 -0.20 -7.13
CA ASP A 21 -24.39 0.91 -7.70
C ASP A 21 -23.56 2.17 -8.01
N ILE A 22 -22.29 1.97 -8.38
CA ILE A 22 -21.39 3.06 -8.75
C ILE A 22 -21.60 3.45 -10.21
N ASP A 23 -21.86 4.74 -10.43
CA ASP A 23 -21.97 5.31 -11.78
C ASP A 23 -20.55 5.46 -12.39
N LEU A 24 -20.27 4.65 -13.41
CA LEU A 24 -19.00 4.69 -14.13
C LEU A 24 -18.79 5.99 -14.92
N SER A 25 -19.82 6.80 -15.17
CA SER A 25 -19.70 8.08 -15.88
C SER A 25 -18.91 9.14 -15.08
N VAL A 26 -18.85 8.99 -13.75
CA VAL A 26 -18.06 9.87 -12.86
C VAL A 26 -16.73 9.26 -12.44
N MET A 27 -16.30 8.20 -13.15
CA MET A 27 -15.05 7.49 -12.91
C MET A 27 -14.06 7.72 -14.05
N GLN A 28 -12.79 7.86 -13.68
CA GLN A 28 -11.66 7.91 -14.60
C GLN A 28 -10.95 6.55 -14.57
N PRO A 29 -10.72 5.89 -15.72
CA PRO A 29 -9.80 4.76 -15.78
C PRO A 29 -8.42 5.15 -15.22
N ALA A 30 -7.91 4.34 -14.28
CA ALA A 30 -6.60 4.57 -13.67
C ALA A 30 -5.53 3.63 -14.25
N GLU A 31 -5.92 2.40 -14.57
CA GLU A 31 -5.04 1.38 -15.13
C GLU A 31 -5.72 0.64 -16.28
N THR A 32 -4.95 0.37 -17.34
CA THR A 32 -5.36 -0.49 -18.46
C THR A 32 -4.32 -1.59 -18.66
N TYR A 33 -4.78 -2.83 -18.82
CA TYR A 33 -3.95 -3.99 -19.10
C TYR A 33 -4.59 -4.89 -20.15
N LYS A 34 -3.87 -5.23 -21.22
CA LYS A 34 -4.39 -6.03 -22.36
C LYS A 34 -5.75 -5.52 -22.84
N GLU A 35 -5.83 -4.21 -23.12
CA GLU A 35 -7.03 -3.51 -23.61
C GLU A 35 -8.24 -3.50 -22.65
N ARG A 36 -8.05 -3.93 -21.40
CA ARG A 36 -9.09 -3.91 -20.38
C ARG A 36 -8.77 -2.91 -19.30
N ILE A 37 -9.76 -2.15 -18.87
CA ILE A 37 -9.63 -1.29 -17.70
C ILE A 37 -9.62 -2.19 -16.45
N ILE A 38 -8.57 -2.09 -15.66
CA ILE A 38 -8.34 -2.91 -14.46
C ILE A 38 -8.77 -2.19 -13.20
N SER A 39 -8.53 -0.87 -13.14
CA SER A 39 -8.90 -0.04 -12.01
C SER A 39 -9.36 1.35 -12.42
N TYR A 40 -10.10 1.99 -11.52
CA TYR A 40 -10.69 3.30 -11.66
C TYR A 40 -10.33 4.17 -10.46
N ILE A 41 -10.39 5.47 -10.65
CA ILE A 41 -10.41 6.51 -9.61
C ILE A 41 -11.64 7.39 -9.86
N SER A 42 -12.28 7.95 -8.83
CA SER A 42 -13.33 8.93 -9.06
C SER A 42 -12.74 10.22 -9.67
N ILE A 43 -13.51 10.91 -10.50
CA ILE A 43 -13.08 12.20 -11.05
C ILE A 43 -12.86 13.21 -9.91
N ALA A 44 -13.69 13.17 -8.87
CA ALA A 44 -13.54 14.02 -7.69
C ALA A 44 -12.25 13.73 -6.92
N THR A 45 -11.95 12.45 -6.61
CA THR A 45 -10.69 12.05 -5.97
C THR A 45 -9.48 12.50 -6.81
N LEU A 46 -9.52 12.30 -8.12
CA LEU A 46 -8.40 12.69 -9.00
C LEU A 46 -8.16 14.19 -8.98
N GLN A 47 -9.22 15.00 -9.04
CA GLN A 47 -9.13 16.47 -8.98
C GLN A 47 -8.55 16.95 -7.64
N GLN A 48 -9.02 16.39 -6.53
CA GLN A 48 -8.48 16.71 -5.21
C GLN A 48 -7.02 16.27 -5.07
N LEU A 49 -6.67 15.09 -5.58
CA LEU A 49 -5.29 14.60 -5.57
C LEU A 49 -4.35 15.52 -6.36
N GLN A 50 -4.81 16.05 -7.50
CA GLN A 50 -4.06 17.05 -8.26
C GLN A 50 -3.80 18.30 -7.43
N GLN A 51 -4.83 18.84 -6.77
CA GLN A 51 -4.70 20.01 -5.90
C GLN A 51 -3.76 19.78 -4.71
N VAL A 52 -3.83 18.61 -4.09
CA VAL A 52 -2.92 18.22 -3.01
C VAL A 52 -1.48 18.12 -3.51
N ALA A 53 -1.26 17.49 -4.67
CA ALA A 53 0.06 17.31 -5.26
C ALA A 53 0.73 18.64 -5.71
N GLU A 54 -0.06 19.70 -5.95
CA GLU A 54 0.46 21.05 -6.20
C GLU A 54 0.97 21.73 -4.92
N GLN A 55 0.46 21.35 -3.74
CA GLN A 55 0.79 21.97 -2.46
C GLN A 55 1.86 21.24 -1.67
N ILE A 56 1.86 19.90 -1.72
CA ILE A 56 2.78 19.05 -0.98
C ILE A 56 3.26 17.88 -1.83
N THR A 57 4.32 17.23 -1.39
CA THR A 57 4.85 16.04 -2.08
C THR A 57 3.89 14.85 -1.92
N PHE A 58 3.23 14.45 -3.00
CA PHE A 58 2.46 13.22 -3.05
C PHE A 58 3.39 12.05 -3.37
N VAL A 59 3.27 10.95 -2.60
CA VAL A 59 4.04 9.72 -2.76
C VAL A 59 3.10 8.52 -2.77
N PRO A 60 2.85 7.89 -3.93
CA PRO A 60 2.18 6.59 -3.97
C PRO A 60 3.09 5.52 -3.34
N VAL A 61 2.50 4.67 -2.48
CA VAL A 61 3.22 3.65 -1.69
C VAL A 61 2.47 2.32 -1.83
N THR A 62 2.98 1.40 -2.66
CA THR A 62 2.20 0.21 -3.05
C THR A 62 2.98 -1.10 -2.95
N THR A 63 2.26 -2.21 -2.79
CA THR A 63 2.80 -3.56 -2.95
C THR A 63 2.99 -3.96 -4.42
N ARG A 64 2.46 -3.18 -5.37
CA ARG A 64 2.62 -3.45 -6.80
C ARG A 64 4.09 -3.43 -7.20
N THR A 65 4.47 -4.36 -8.10
CA THR A 65 5.80 -4.37 -8.72
C THR A 65 5.99 -3.18 -9.64
N LEU A 66 7.22 -2.93 -10.07
CA LEU A 66 7.54 -1.88 -11.04
C LEU A 66 6.66 -1.96 -12.29
N ASP A 67 6.54 -3.15 -12.91
CA ASP A 67 5.72 -3.38 -14.08
C ASP A 67 4.21 -3.15 -13.82
N GLN A 68 3.74 -3.47 -12.63
CA GLN A 68 2.35 -3.25 -12.25
C GLN A 68 2.06 -1.78 -11.97
N TYR A 69 2.99 -1.07 -11.34
CA TYR A 69 2.89 0.37 -11.11
C TYR A 69 2.95 1.16 -12.42
N ALA A 70 3.84 0.79 -13.33
CA ALA A 70 3.96 1.43 -14.65
C ALA A 70 2.70 1.39 -15.52
N ARG A 71 1.73 0.51 -15.20
CA ARG A 71 0.43 0.45 -15.90
C ARG A 71 -0.58 1.49 -15.40
N ILE A 72 -0.32 2.16 -14.27
CA ILE A 72 -1.21 3.17 -13.69
C ILE A 72 -0.94 4.49 -14.41
N HIS A 73 -1.61 4.69 -15.55
CA HIS A 73 -1.33 5.80 -16.45
C HIS A 73 -1.71 7.19 -15.87
N ILE A 74 -2.59 7.28 -14.88
CA ILE A 74 -2.89 8.56 -14.23
C ILE A 74 -1.66 9.18 -13.56
N PHE A 75 -0.70 8.36 -13.11
CA PHE A 75 0.57 8.83 -12.53
C PHE A 75 1.62 9.18 -13.58
N GLN A 76 1.32 9.00 -14.85
CA GLN A 76 2.18 9.39 -15.96
C GLN A 76 1.70 10.68 -16.65
N ASN A 77 0.40 11.01 -16.54
CA ASN A 77 -0.19 12.10 -17.33
C ASN A 77 -1.16 13.02 -16.57
N LYS A 78 -1.55 12.70 -15.35
CA LYS A 78 -2.51 13.51 -14.56
C LYS A 78 -1.90 14.02 -13.25
N VAL A 79 -1.28 13.15 -12.47
CA VAL A 79 -0.56 13.45 -11.23
C VAL A 79 0.78 12.75 -11.33
N ILE A 80 1.84 13.47 -11.67
CA ILE A 80 3.18 12.89 -11.86
C ILE A 80 3.95 13.03 -10.55
N PRO A 81 4.07 11.95 -9.74
CA PRO A 81 4.77 12.03 -8.47
C PRO A 81 6.28 12.10 -8.70
N GLN A 82 6.96 12.97 -7.96
CA GLN A 82 8.42 13.00 -7.95
C GLN A 82 9.00 11.71 -7.35
N TYR A 83 8.37 11.19 -6.30
CA TYR A 83 8.74 9.94 -5.66
C TYR A 83 7.59 8.95 -5.71
N ALA A 84 7.89 7.68 -5.92
CA ALA A 84 6.95 6.58 -5.74
C ALA A 84 7.65 5.42 -5.04
N ILE A 85 6.91 4.69 -4.21
CA ILE A 85 7.40 3.52 -3.49
C ILE A 85 6.63 2.31 -4.01
N THR A 86 7.35 1.32 -4.56
CA THR A 86 6.76 0.09 -5.12
C THR A 86 7.29 -1.15 -4.42
N SER A 87 6.69 -2.29 -4.72
CA SER A 87 7.12 -3.59 -4.20
C SER A 87 7.27 -3.60 -2.68
N ASN A 88 6.26 -3.02 -2.01
CA ASN A 88 6.19 -2.89 -0.55
C ASN A 88 7.39 -2.15 0.08
N GLY A 89 8.06 -1.27 -0.66
CA GLY A 89 9.20 -0.50 -0.17
C GLY A 89 10.57 -1.02 -0.63
N SER A 90 10.63 -2.08 -1.44
CA SER A 90 11.92 -2.52 -2.00
C SER A 90 12.46 -1.56 -3.05
N ASN A 91 11.59 -0.78 -3.70
CA ASN A 91 11.98 0.23 -4.67
C ASN A 91 11.47 1.61 -4.27
N ILE A 92 12.34 2.59 -4.44
CA ILE A 92 11.98 4.01 -4.52
C ILE A 92 12.21 4.43 -5.97
N LEU A 93 11.21 5.06 -6.60
CA LEU A 93 11.36 5.70 -7.88
C LEU A 93 11.54 7.21 -7.65
N VAL A 94 12.45 7.80 -8.39
CA VAL A 94 12.67 9.26 -8.44
C VAL A 94 12.42 9.72 -9.86
N ASN A 95 11.40 10.55 -10.09
CA ASN A 95 10.95 10.97 -11.42
C ASN A 95 10.70 9.78 -12.37
N GLY A 96 10.11 8.70 -11.84
CA GLY A 96 9.80 7.49 -12.59
C GLY A 96 10.99 6.53 -12.82
N ILE A 97 12.18 6.86 -12.35
CA ILE A 97 13.40 6.03 -12.48
C ILE A 97 13.70 5.36 -11.14
N VAL A 98 13.99 4.06 -11.19
CA VAL A 98 14.36 3.28 -9.98
C VAL A 98 15.64 3.81 -9.38
N ASP A 99 15.64 4.03 -8.08
CA ASP A 99 16.84 4.29 -7.29
C ASP A 99 17.60 2.96 -7.04
N GLU A 100 18.57 2.71 -7.88
CA GLU A 100 19.40 1.50 -7.81
C GLU A 100 20.21 1.38 -6.51
N GLU A 101 20.57 2.51 -5.89
CA GLU A 101 21.33 2.50 -4.64
C GLU A 101 20.44 2.05 -3.47
N TRP A 102 19.22 2.60 -3.41
CA TRP A 102 18.22 2.15 -2.46
C TRP A 102 17.93 0.65 -2.62
N HIS A 103 17.65 0.22 -3.86
CA HIS A 103 17.34 -1.18 -4.12
C HIS A 103 18.48 -2.13 -3.70
N LYS A 104 19.73 -1.81 -4.04
CA LYS A 104 20.92 -2.57 -3.61
C LYS A 104 21.05 -2.62 -2.09
N GLN A 105 20.78 -1.52 -1.40
CA GLN A 105 20.82 -1.48 0.06
C GLN A 105 19.73 -2.38 0.66
N ILE A 106 18.52 -2.37 0.11
CA ILE A 106 17.45 -3.28 0.55
C ILE A 106 17.85 -4.74 0.36
N LEU A 107 18.39 -5.11 -0.80
CA LEU A 107 18.85 -6.48 -1.05
C LEU A 107 19.96 -6.91 -0.07
N ALA A 108 20.91 -6.04 0.22
CA ALA A 108 21.95 -6.31 1.20
C ALA A 108 21.41 -6.51 2.62
N ASP A 109 20.42 -5.70 3.00
CA ASP A 109 19.74 -5.82 4.29
C ASP A 109 18.89 -7.11 4.37
N VAL A 110 18.18 -7.47 3.30
CA VAL A 110 17.45 -8.75 3.23
C VAL A 110 18.42 -9.92 3.41
N TYR A 111 19.53 -9.92 2.69
CA TYR A 111 20.54 -10.97 2.78
C TYR A 111 21.13 -11.13 4.20
N THR A 112 21.31 -10.01 4.92
CA THR A 112 21.95 -10.04 6.23
C THR A 112 20.99 -10.19 7.42
N LYS A 113 19.72 -9.82 7.26
CA LYS A 113 18.74 -9.71 8.36
C LYS A 113 17.59 -10.72 8.26
N SER A 114 17.50 -11.47 7.16
CA SER A 114 16.46 -12.46 6.95
C SER A 114 17.09 -13.78 6.43
N ALA A 115 16.45 -14.89 6.76
CA ALA A 115 16.81 -16.17 6.16
C ALA A 115 16.58 -16.15 4.64
N PRO A 116 17.28 -17.03 3.86
CA PRO A 116 17.06 -17.14 2.43
C PRO A 116 15.58 -17.31 2.07
N ALA A 117 15.16 -16.66 0.99
CA ALA A 117 13.77 -16.69 0.54
C ALA A 117 13.21 -18.12 0.35
N ALA A 118 14.08 -19.05 -0.09
CA ALA A 118 13.69 -20.44 -0.24
C ALA A 118 13.31 -21.12 1.09
N GLU A 119 13.90 -20.70 2.23
CA GLU A 119 13.56 -21.25 3.55
C GLU A 119 12.18 -20.74 4.01
N ALA A 120 11.89 -19.47 3.80
CA ALA A 120 10.57 -18.91 4.11
C ALA A 120 9.46 -19.57 3.25
N LEU A 121 9.72 -19.79 1.96
CA LEU A 121 8.79 -20.50 1.09
C LEU A 121 8.65 -21.98 1.48
N ALA A 122 9.75 -22.66 1.82
CA ALA A 122 9.72 -24.06 2.27
C ALA A 122 8.88 -24.21 3.56
N LEU A 123 9.00 -23.26 4.49
CA LEU A 123 8.16 -23.23 5.68
C LEU A 123 6.67 -23.05 5.32
N PHE A 124 6.33 -22.14 4.42
CA PHE A 124 4.96 -21.98 3.92
C PHE A 124 4.44 -23.27 3.26
N HIS A 125 5.30 -23.96 2.52
CA HIS A 125 4.94 -25.23 1.87
C HIS A 125 4.67 -26.39 2.84
N THR A 126 5.03 -26.28 4.13
CA THR A 126 4.66 -27.32 5.13
C THR A 126 3.17 -27.41 5.37
N VAL A 127 2.42 -26.34 5.04
CA VAL A 127 0.95 -26.27 5.20
C VAL A 127 0.23 -26.05 3.87
N SER A 128 0.96 -25.84 2.76
CA SER A 128 0.35 -25.59 1.46
C SER A 128 -0.11 -26.89 0.79
N ASP A 129 -1.15 -26.79 -0.04
CA ASP A 129 -1.68 -27.89 -0.82
C ASP A 129 -2.08 -27.38 -2.23
N PRO A 130 -1.78 -28.15 -3.30
CA PRO A 130 -2.15 -27.77 -4.66
C PRO A 130 -3.65 -27.49 -4.89
N SER A 131 -4.52 -27.97 -4.00
CA SER A 131 -5.97 -27.73 -4.11
C SER A 131 -6.35 -26.27 -3.91
N TRP A 132 -5.54 -25.49 -3.20
CA TRP A 132 -5.83 -24.08 -2.94
C TRP A 132 -4.73 -23.10 -3.37
N ILE A 133 -3.54 -23.59 -3.78
CA ILE A 133 -2.51 -22.73 -4.39
C ILE A 133 -2.83 -22.54 -5.88
N VAL A 134 -2.98 -21.28 -6.32
CA VAL A 134 -3.25 -20.93 -7.72
C VAL A 134 -1.97 -20.53 -8.45
N THR A 135 -1.19 -19.60 -7.90
CA THR A 135 0.11 -19.20 -8.45
C THR A 135 1.04 -18.73 -7.33
N GLU A 136 2.34 -18.90 -7.54
CA GLU A 136 3.40 -18.40 -6.67
C GLU A 136 4.36 -17.55 -7.50
N HIS A 137 4.70 -16.37 -7.02
CA HIS A 137 5.64 -15.48 -7.67
C HIS A 137 6.62 -14.91 -6.64
N PHE A 138 7.90 -14.97 -6.96
CA PHE A 138 8.95 -14.25 -6.24
C PHE A 138 9.28 -12.99 -7.03
N TRP A 139 8.95 -11.84 -6.46
CA TRP A 139 9.05 -10.57 -7.14
C TRP A 139 10.35 -9.84 -6.80
N GLU A 140 11.02 -9.36 -7.84
CA GLU A 140 12.16 -8.43 -7.76
C GLU A 140 13.22 -8.88 -6.73
N SER A 141 13.40 -10.20 -6.59
CA SER A 141 14.33 -10.83 -5.65
C SER A 141 14.08 -10.46 -4.17
N THR A 142 12.88 -10.01 -3.82
CA THR A 142 12.57 -9.49 -2.48
C THR A 142 11.46 -10.23 -1.75
N PHE A 143 10.28 -10.45 -2.33
CA PHE A 143 9.13 -11.00 -1.60
C PHE A 143 8.29 -11.98 -2.45
N TYR A 144 7.56 -12.85 -1.78
CA TYR A 144 6.57 -13.72 -2.43
C TYR A 144 5.18 -13.13 -2.42
N SER A 145 4.46 -13.32 -3.53
CA SER A 145 3.02 -13.14 -3.62
C SER A 145 2.42 -14.45 -4.13
N ILE A 146 1.60 -15.06 -3.31
CA ILE A 146 1.00 -16.37 -3.54
C ILE A 146 -0.51 -16.15 -3.70
N VAL A 147 -1.05 -16.44 -4.88
CA VAL A 147 -2.50 -16.38 -5.13
C VAL A 147 -3.12 -17.69 -4.68
N VAL A 148 -4.18 -17.60 -3.90
CA VAL A 148 -4.83 -18.75 -3.28
C VAL A 148 -6.33 -18.79 -3.58
N ASP A 149 -6.90 -19.97 -3.54
CA ASP A 149 -8.34 -20.13 -3.38
C ASP A 149 -8.68 -19.92 -1.90
N ARG A 150 -9.33 -18.78 -1.62
CA ARG A 150 -9.56 -18.32 -0.25
C ARG A 150 -10.57 -19.18 0.51
N GLU A 151 -11.46 -19.85 -0.20
CA GLU A 151 -12.50 -20.72 0.40
C GLU A 151 -11.89 -22.07 0.82
N LEU A 152 -10.89 -22.55 0.07
CA LEU A 152 -10.22 -23.82 0.35
C LEU A 152 -9.02 -23.67 1.29
N MET A 153 -8.41 -22.50 1.34
CA MET A 153 -7.21 -22.26 2.16
C MET A 153 -7.52 -22.35 3.65
N PRO A 154 -6.82 -23.21 4.44
CA PRO A 154 -7.02 -23.30 5.89
C PRO A 154 -6.36 -22.11 6.60
N LEU A 155 -7.12 -20.99 6.73
CA LEU A 155 -6.59 -19.70 7.20
C LEU A 155 -5.84 -19.83 8.53
N ASP A 156 -6.46 -20.45 9.54
CA ASP A 156 -5.87 -20.56 10.87
C ASP A 156 -4.55 -21.32 10.86
N THR A 157 -4.46 -22.39 10.04
CA THR A 157 -3.24 -23.16 9.86
C THR A 157 -2.14 -22.32 9.19
N VAL A 158 -2.50 -21.53 8.18
CA VAL A 158 -1.56 -20.63 7.50
C VAL A 158 -1.10 -19.54 8.47
N LEU A 159 -2.01 -18.89 9.20
CA LEU A 159 -1.66 -17.85 10.17
C LEU A 159 -0.79 -18.36 11.34
N ALA A 160 -0.93 -19.63 11.70
CA ALA A 160 -0.09 -20.27 12.73
C ALA A 160 1.40 -20.36 12.36
N LEU A 161 1.78 -20.14 11.08
CA LEU A 161 3.17 -20.06 10.66
C LEU A 161 3.84 -18.73 11.02
N GLN A 162 3.08 -17.70 11.34
CA GLN A 162 3.62 -16.35 11.53
C GLN A 162 4.81 -16.30 12.51
N PRO A 163 4.77 -16.88 13.71
CA PRO A 163 5.91 -16.84 14.64
C PRO A 163 7.17 -17.51 14.08
N GLN A 164 7.00 -18.57 13.28
CA GLN A 164 8.13 -19.27 12.66
C GLN A 164 8.73 -18.46 11.52
N LEU A 165 7.92 -17.80 10.70
CA LEU A 165 8.38 -16.87 9.66
C LEU A 165 9.08 -15.66 10.28
N GLU A 166 8.56 -15.11 11.36
CA GLU A 166 9.18 -14.01 12.11
C GLU A 166 10.56 -14.40 12.64
N ALA A 167 10.74 -15.61 13.13
CA ALA A 167 12.06 -16.14 13.54
C ALA A 167 13.05 -16.23 12.37
N LEU A 168 12.57 -16.36 11.15
CA LEU A 168 13.36 -16.30 9.91
C LEU A 168 13.60 -14.86 9.41
N GLY A 169 13.05 -13.83 10.07
CA GLY A 169 13.11 -12.44 9.62
C GLY A 169 12.12 -12.12 8.49
N TRP A 170 11.03 -12.90 8.38
CA TRP A 170 9.97 -12.73 7.39
C TRP A 170 8.63 -12.45 8.04
N GLY A 171 7.87 -11.52 7.48
CA GLY A 171 6.48 -11.29 7.81
C GLY A 171 5.56 -12.02 6.84
N MET A 172 4.33 -12.29 7.29
CA MET A 172 3.26 -12.82 6.44
C MET A 172 2.02 -11.94 6.54
N SER A 173 1.33 -11.75 5.40
CA SER A 173 0.03 -11.08 5.34
C SER A 173 -0.89 -11.81 4.37
N VAL A 174 -2.16 -11.93 4.74
CA VAL A 174 -3.20 -12.54 3.90
C VAL A 174 -4.20 -11.46 3.50
N GLN A 175 -4.19 -11.06 2.22
CA GLN A 175 -5.03 -9.99 1.69
C GLN A 175 -5.93 -10.52 0.57
N GLY A 176 -7.22 -10.57 0.80
CA GLY A 176 -8.17 -11.14 -0.14
C GLY A 176 -7.76 -12.55 -0.57
N ARG A 177 -7.33 -12.69 -1.82
CA ARG A 177 -6.86 -13.95 -2.41
C ARG A 177 -5.34 -14.07 -2.49
N LYS A 178 -4.59 -13.26 -1.77
CA LYS A 178 -3.12 -13.27 -1.81
C LYS A 178 -2.55 -13.49 -0.43
N VAL A 179 -1.54 -14.35 -0.35
CA VAL A 179 -0.63 -14.45 0.78
C VAL A 179 0.68 -13.80 0.36
N TYR A 180 1.17 -12.88 1.16
CA TYR A 180 2.46 -12.24 0.98
C TYR A 180 3.44 -12.76 2.02
N LEU A 181 4.65 -13.15 1.60
CA LEU A 181 5.78 -13.39 2.49
C LEU A 181 6.81 -12.30 2.20
N VAL A 182 7.06 -11.45 3.18
CA VAL A 182 7.86 -10.24 3.00
C VAL A 182 8.98 -10.20 4.03
N PRO A 183 10.25 -10.10 3.65
CA PRO A 183 11.34 -9.97 4.61
C PRO A 183 11.28 -8.61 5.30
N PHE A 184 11.58 -8.55 6.59
CA PHE A 184 11.43 -7.34 7.41
C PHE A 184 12.12 -6.07 6.87
N PRO A 185 13.28 -6.13 6.18
CA PRO A 185 13.86 -4.94 5.58
C PRO A 185 13.02 -4.31 4.47
N VAL A 186 12.10 -5.05 3.85
CA VAL A 186 11.20 -4.58 2.80
C VAL A 186 9.92 -4.05 3.46
N SER A 187 9.82 -2.75 3.63
CA SER A 187 8.67 -2.16 4.31
C SER A 187 8.36 -0.74 3.84
N LYS A 188 7.06 -0.43 3.75
CA LYS A 188 6.54 0.88 3.34
C LYS A 188 7.01 2.00 4.28
N ASN A 189 7.05 1.75 5.60
CA ASN A 189 7.49 2.73 6.59
C ASN A 189 8.97 3.09 6.45
N ARG A 190 9.84 2.13 6.18
CA ARG A 190 11.25 2.39 5.94
C ARG A 190 11.46 3.25 4.68
N ALA A 191 10.78 2.92 3.60
CA ALA A 191 10.90 3.64 2.35
C ALA A 191 10.35 5.07 2.45
N ILE A 192 9.21 5.29 3.14
CA ILE A 192 8.69 6.65 3.33
C ILE A 192 9.55 7.48 4.27
N ALA A 193 10.19 6.88 5.27
CA ALA A 193 11.13 7.57 6.13
C ALA A 193 12.35 8.11 5.33
N GLU A 194 12.86 7.31 4.40
CA GLU A 194 13.92 7.74 3.47
C GLU A 194 13.45 8.89 2.57
N VAL A 195 12.26 8.78 1.96
CA VAL A 195 11.72 9.87 1.14
C VAL A 195 11.48 11.13 1.98
N LYS A 196 10.97 11.01 3.22
CA LYS A 196 10.78 12.12 4.15
C LYS A 196 12.10 12.88 4.39
N GLN A 197 13.18 12.13 4.60
CA GLN A 197 14.50 12.72 4.77
C GLN A 197 15.00 13.43 3.52
N ARG A 198 14.87 12.82 2.34
CA ARG A 198 15.31 13.38 1.05
C ARG A 198 14.62 14.69 0.69
N VAL A 199 13.32 14.80 0.95
CA VAL A 199 12.55 16.02 0.68
C VAL A 199 12.58 17.03 1.82
N GLY A 200 13.20 16.71 2.96
CA GLY A 200 13.26 17.59 4.13
C GLY A 200 11.87 17.85 4.75
N ALA A 201 10.93 16.91 4.60
CA ALA A 201 9.58 17.11 5.11
C ALA A 201 9.51 16.90 6.63
N SER A 202 8.82 17.80 7.34
CA SER A 202 8.63 17.69 8.79
C SER A 202 7.54 16.68 9.16
N LYS A 203 6.47 16.58 8.37
CA LYS A 203 5.28 15.78 8.65
C LYS A 203 4.86 14.90 7.48
N VAL A 204 4.19 13.78 7.81
CA VAL A 204 3.60 12.83 6.86
C VAL A 204 2.12 12.68 7.18
N ILE A 205 1.28 12.79 6.16
CA ILE A 205 -0.11 12.32 6.16
C ILE A 205 -0.08 10.97 5.44
N ALA A 206 -0.69 9.93 5.99
CA ALA A 206 -0.72 8.61 5.35
C ALA A 206 -2.12 8.04 5.21
N SER A 207 -2.35 7.26 4.13
CA SER A 207 -3.55 6.46 3.96
C SER A 207 -3.23 5.06 3.44
N GLY A 208 -4.06 4.07 3.85
CA GLY A 208 -3.92 2.67 3.46
C GLY A 208 -5.03 1.82 4.06
N ASP A 209 -5.36 0.68 3.43
CA ASP A 209 -6.49 -0.14 3.81
C ASP A 209 -6.10 -1.42 4.55
N SER A 210 -4.89 -1.90 4.35
CA SER A 210 -4.46 -3.26 4.69
C SER A 210 -3.47 -3.31 5.85
N ILE A 211 -3.25 -4.52 6.38
CA ILE A 211 -2.23 -4.78 7.42
C ILE A 211 -0.81 -4.42 6.93
N LEU A 212 -0.52 -4.53 5.63
CA LEU A 212 0.77 -4.10 5.07
C LEU A 212 0.98 -2.58 5.12
N ASP A 213 -0.10 -1.80 5.29
CA ASP A 213 -0.03 -0.35 5.43
C ASP A 213 0.16 0.11 6.88
N ARG A 214 0.01 -0.81 7.83
CA ARG A 214 0.12 -0.51 9.27
C ARG A 214 1.38 0.28 9.59
N GLY A 215 2.54 -0.22 9.15
CA GLY A 215 3.80 0.46 9.41
C GLY A 215 3.88 1.87 8.77
N LEU A 216 3.22 2.09 7.63
CA LEU A 216 3.12 3.39 7.00
C LEU A 216 2.25 4.35 7.83
N LEU A 217 1.09 3.88 8.31
CA LEU A 217 0.17 4.68 9.11
C LEU A 217 0.72 4.97 10.51
N ASP A 218 1.42 4.01 11.12
CA ASP A 218 2.02 4.14 12.46
C ASP A 218 3.14 5.20 12.53
N VAL A 219 3.87 5.42 11.43
CA VAL A 219 4.95 6.43 11.38
C VAL A 219 4.49 7.80 10.87
N ALA A 220 3.23 7.91 10.47
CA ALA A 220 2.65 9.15 9.99
C ALA A 220 2.20 10.04 11.15
N ASP A 221 2.29 11.35 10.94
CA ASP A 221 1.77 12.35 11.89
C ASP A 221 0.23 12.41 11.84
N TYR A 222 -0.35 12.11 10.69
CA TYR A 222 -1.79 12.03 10.44
C TYR A 222 -2.09 10.80 9.59
N SER A 223 -3.06 10.01 9.98
CA SER A 223 -3.40 8.77 9.29
C SER A 223 -4.89 8.55 9.16
N ILE A 224 -5.31 8.04 8.00
CA ILE A 224 -6.68 7.68 7.70
C ILE A 224 -6.74 6.37 6.93
N ALA A 225 -7.69 5.50 7.28
CA ALA A 225 -7.95 4.24 6.59
C ALA A 225 -9.42 4.13 6.16
N PRO A 226 -9.72 3.46 5.03
CA PRO A 226 -11.09 3.27 4.59
C PRO A 226 -11.85 2.27 5.47
N ALA A 227 -13.14 2.52 5.70
CA ALA A 227 -14.01 1.68 6.55
C ALA A 227 -14.23 0.24 6.02
N HIS A 228 -13.85 -0.08 4.79
CA HIS A 228 -13.90 -1.43 4.25
C HIS A 228 -12.58 -2.21 4.42
N GLY A 229 -11.50 -1.52 4.85
CA GLY A 229 -10.15 -2.08 4.94
C GLY A 229 -9.96 -3.10 6.07
N GLU A 230 -8.83 -3.80 6.04
CA GLU A 230 -8.46 -4.74 7.11
C GLU A 230 -8.18 -4.02 8.43
N LEU A 231 -7.53 -2.85 8.37
CA LEU A 231 -7.23 -2.02 9.53
C LEU A 231 -8.50 -1.55 10.26
N TYR A 232 -9.58 -1.26 9.53
CA TYR A 232 -10.86 -0.91 10.13
C TYR A 232 -11.48 -2.12 10.84
N ARG A 233 -11.48 -3.30 10.22
CA ARG A 233 -12.00 -4.53 10.85
C ARG A 233 -11.23 -4.88 12.11
N GLU A 234 -9.90 -4.72 12.09
CA GLU A 234 -9.05 -4.92 13.27
C GLU A 234 -9.39 -3.91 14.40
N SER A 235 -9.61 -2.65 14.05
CA SER A 235 -9.96 -1.60 15.03
C SER A 235 -11.30 -1.85 15.73
N ILE A 236 -12.23 -2.52 15.05
CA ILE A 236 -13.52 -2.95 15.67
C ILE A 236 -13.28 -4.14 16.61
N ALA A 237 -12.43 -5.10 16.20
CA ALA A 237 -12.14 -6.29 17.01
C ALA A 237 -11.33 -5.94 18.28
N GLU A 238 -10.43 -4.97 18.19
CA GLU A 238 -9.55 -4.52 19.28
C GLU A 238 -9.61 -2.98 19.44
N PRO A 239 -10.69 -2.43 20.03
CA PRO A 239 -10.85 -1.00 20.21
C PRO A 239 -9.72 -0.37 21.04
N GLY A 240 -9.15 0.73 20.53
CA GLY A 240 -8.11 1.50 21.23
C GLY A 240 -6.67 1.02 20.97
N LEU A 241 -6.49 -0.01 20.17
CA LEU A 241 -5.15 -0.48 19.81
C LEU A 241 -4.39 0.54 18.96
N ARG A 242 -5.12 1.32 18.13
CA ARG A 242 -4.54 2.31 17.21
C ARG A 242 -5.42 3.55 17.05
N HIS A 243 -4.79 4.70 16.82
CA HIS A 243 -5.45 6.00 16.71
C HIS A 243 -5.51 6.48 15.24
N TYR A 244 -5.98 5.61 14.33
CA TYR A 244 -6.24 6.04 12.96
C TYR A 244 -7.59 6.71 12.84
N SER A 245 -7.71 7.71 11.96
CA SER A 245 -8.99 8.14 11.43
C SER A 245 -9.53 7.11 10.46
N PHE A 246 -10.87 6.99 10.38
CA PHE A 246 -11.51 6.09 9.42
C PHE A 246 -12.57 6.85 8.63
N THR A 247 -12.74 6.46 7.36
CA THR A 247 -13.83 7.01 6.55
C THR A 247 -15.18 6.51 7.04
N SER A 248 -16.24 7.25 6.76
CA SER A 248 -17.63 6.84 7.02
C SER A 248 -18.19 5.98 5.89
N THR A 249 -17.68 6.16 4.67
CA THR A 249 -18.04 5.41 3.47
C THR A 249 -17.05 4.28 3.18
N SER A 250 -17.47 3.38 2.29
CA SER A 250 -16.71 2.23 1.81
C SER A 250 -16.60 2.25 0.28
N GLY A 251 -15.72 1.40 -0.27
CA GLY A 251 -15.47 1.34 -1.71
C GLY A 251 -14.84 2.63 -2.22
N ILE A 252 -15.08 2.96 -3.48
CA ILE A 252 -14.44 4.10 -4.15
C ILE A 252 -14.80 5.45 -3.52
N LEU A 253 -15.95 5.57 -2.83
CA LEU A 253 -16.34 6.78 -2.13
C LEU A 253 -15.45 7.08 -0.91
N ALA A 254 -14.83 6.05 -0.33
CA ALA A 254 -13.86 6.24 0.74
C ALA A 254 -12.64 7.05 0.28
N ALA A 255 -12.24 6.94 -0.98
CA ALA A 255 -11.13 7.73 -1.53
C ALA A 255 -11.44 9.24 -1.52
N ASP A 256 -12.69 9.63 -1.78
CA ASP A 256 -13.10 11.04 -1.72
C ASP A 256 -12.97 11.57 -0.28
N GLU A 257 -13.41 10.82 0.73
CA GLU A 257 -13.26 11.19 2.14
C GLU A 257 -11.79 11.23 2.59
N ILE A 258 -10.97 10.30 2.11
CA ILE A 258 -9.52 10.31 2.37
C ILE A 258 -8.91 11.63 1.88
N LEU A 259 -9.21 12.05 0.65
CA LEU A 259 -8.68 13.31 0.11
C LEU A 259 -9.24 14.53 0.85
N GLN A 260 -10.51 14.51 1.24
CA GLN A 260 -11.11 15.58 2.08
C GLN A 260 -10.38 15.68 3.43
N TYR A 261 -10.06 14.55 4.07
CA TYR A 261 -9.26 14.54 5.29
C TYR A 261 -7.86 15.13 5.08
N VAL A 262 -7.19 14.78 3.97
CA VAL A 262 -5.88 15.36 3.62
C VAL A 262 -5.98 16.88 3.47
N VAL A 263 -6.94 17.37 2.70
CA VAL A 263 -7.16 18.83 2.50
C VAL A 263 -7.44 19.52 3.84
N ALA A 264 -8.34 18.98 4.66
CA ALA A 264 -8.65 19.54 5.97
C ALA A 264 -7.41 19.61 6.90
N THR A 265 -6.56 18.59 6.84
CA THR A 265 -5.29 18.54 7.59
C THR A 265 -4.33 19.64 7.11
N LEU A 266 -4.21 19.85 5.80
CA LEU A 266 -3.38 20.92 5.24
C LEU A 266 -3.86 22.31 5.67
N ASP A 267 -5.18 22.54 5.66
CA ASP A 267 -5.78 23.81 6.10
C ASP A 267 -5.52 24.09 7.59
N GLN A 268 -5.56 23.06 8.43
CA GLN A 268 -5.24 23.18 9.86
C GLN A 268 -3.77 23.54 10.09
N GLU A 269 -2.86 22.84 9.42
CA GLU A 269 -1.42 23.07 9.53
C GLU A 269 -1.00 24.44 8.97
N GLY A 270 -1.66 24.89 7.88
CA GLY A 270 -1.45 26.23 7.33
C GLY A 270 -1.83 27.36 8.31
N LYS A 271 -2.88 27.17 9.10
CA LYS A 271 -3.30 28.15 10.13
C LYS A 271 -2.34 28.25 11.30
N VAL A 272 -1.83 27.10 11.75
CA VAL A 272 -0.85 27.04 12.87
C VAL A 272 0.46 27.76 12.52
N SER A 273 0.90 27.70 11.26
CA SER A 273 2.12 28.36 10.81
C SER A 273 2.03 29.90 10.71
N TYR A 274 0.84 30.48 10.72
CA TYR A 274 0.63 31.94 10.72
C TYR A 274 0.51 32.54 12.13
N GLU A 275 0.30 31.71 13.16
CA GLU A 275 0.15 32.14 14.56
C GLU A 275 1.44 31.96 15.40
N SER A 276 2.47 31.36 14.81
CA SER A 276 3.79 31.11 15.43
C SER A 276 4.87 32.06 14.89
#